data_66876d3a52c0552846ae9162eb8301bb
#
_entry.id   66876d3a52c0552846ae9162eb8301bb
#
_cell.length_a   1.000
_cell.length_b   1.000
_cell.length_c   1.000
_cell.angle_alpha   90.00
_cell.angle_beta   90.00
_cell.angle_gamma   90.00
#
_symmetry.space_group_name_H-M   'P 1'
#
loop_
_entity.id
_entity.type
_entity.pdbx_description
1 polymer ?
#
loop_
_entity_poly.entity_id
_entity_poly.type
_entity_poly.pdbx_seq_one_letter_code
_entity_poly.pdbx_strand_id
1 'polypeptide(L)'
;MTTAEEDAEVTAVRVLVPGEHAMVSLLGTRDELLRTIEDAFHAVIHVRGNEISIRSEDAEETARVARLFEELVLLLDRGHAIDRGVVRQTVRMIRDDADERPSEVLSESLITHRGRTIRAKTLGQKRYLDAIKANTVTFGIGPAGTGKTYLAMGAAVQALRSKQVNRLILTRPAVEAGERLGFLPGTLHEKIDPYLKPLWDALHDMMEADELVSHVDRGTIEIAPLAYMRGRTLNDAFIVLDEAQNTTPEQMKMFLTRIGFNSKAVVTGDVSQVDLPSGARSGLRVVGEILDGIEGVAFTRLTSGDVVRHHIVQRIVEAYEAYDEAQQDAPAVREAGTARDGG
;
A
#
# COMPACT_ATOMS: atom_id res chain seq x y z
N MET A 1 4.31 -49.81 -36.54
CA MET A 1 4.43 -49.13 -35.25
C MET A 1 3.75 -47.78 -35.44
N THR A 2 2.51 -47.70 -35.08
CA THR A 2 1.69 -46.48 -35.18
C THR A 2 1.81 -45.80 -33.84
N THR A 3 2.53 -44.66 -33.81
CA THR A 3 2.55 -43.77 -32.65
C THR A 3 1.17 -43.13 -32.55
N ALA A 4 0.39 -43.52 -31.53
CA ALA A 4 -0.76 -42.76 -31.10
C ALA A 4 -0.26 -41.44 -30.53
N GLU A 5 -0.49 -40.33 -31.27
CA GLU A 5 -0.55 -39.01 -30.69
C GLU A 5 -1.75 -38.97 -29.75
N GLU A 6 -1.54 -38.92 -28.45
CA GLU A 6 -2.57 -38.55 -27.50
C GLU A 6 -2.97 -37.10 -27.82
N ASP A 7 -4.17 -36.94 -28.47
CA ASP A 7 -4.82 -35.65 -28.58
C ASP A 7 -5.11 -35.16 -27.16
N ALA A 8 -4.29 -34.25 -26.68
CA ALA A 8 -4.59 -33.53 -25.44
C ALA A 8 -5.94 -32.83 -25.62
N GLU A 9 -6.91 -33.18 -24.81
CA GLU A 9 -8.27 -32.66 -24.87
C GLU A 9 -8.25 -31.18 -24.51
N VAL A 10 -8.27 -30.31 -25.53
CA VAL A 10 -8.22 -28.85 -25.36
C VAL A 10 -9.50 -28.41 -24.65
N THR A 11 -9.37 -28.02 -23.41
CA THR A 11 -10.50 -27.52 -22.62
C THR A 11 -10.87 -26.10 -23.10
N ALA A 12 -12.16 -25.91 -23.41
CA ALA A 12 -12.68 -24.63 -23.86
C ALA A 12 -13.80 -24.14 -22.93
N VAL A 13 -13.66 -22.91 -22.41
CA VAL A 13 -14.69 -22.25 -21.61
C VAL A 13 -15.11 -20.96 -22.32
N ARG A 14 -16.40 -20.59 -22.18
CA ARG A 14 -16.94 -19.33 -22.70
C ARG A 14 -17.49 -18.47 -21.60
N VAL A 15 -17.10 -17.21 -21.60
CA VAL A 15 -17.61 -16.17 -20.71
C VAL A 15 -18.44 -15.20 -21.54
N LEU A 16 -19.70 -15.00 -21.15
CA LEU A 16 -20.59 -14.02 -21.75
C LEU A 16 -20.54 -12.73 -20.96
N VAL A 17 -20.17 -11.64 -21.63
CA VAL A 17 -20.22 -10.29 -21.04
C VAL A 17 -21.62 -9.74 -21.23
N PRO A 18 -22.30 -9.25 -20.15
CA PRO A 18 -23.63 -8.65 -20.27
C PRO A 18 -23.64 -7.52 -21.30
N GLY A 19 -24.70 -7.46 -22.12
CA GLY A 19 -24.80 -6.53 -23.25
C GLY A 19 -24.84 -5.04 -22.88
N GLU A 20 -25.05 -4.72 -21.61
CA GLU A 20 -24.99 -3.37 -21.04
C GLU A 20 -23.56 -2.84 -20.88
N HIS A 21 -22.56 -3.73 -20.87
CA HIS A 21 -21.17 -3.35 -20.80
C HIS A 21 -20.53 -3.28 -22.19
N ALA A 22 -19.90 -2.16 -22.48
CA ALA A 22 -19.09 -2.07 -23.68
C ALA A 22 -17.82 -2.91 -23.52
N MET A 23 -17.52 -3.78 -24.48
CA MET A 23 -16.30 -4.62 -24.46
C MET A 23 -15.02 -3.79 -24.31
N VAL A 24 -15.02 -2.56 -24.79
CA VAL A 24 -13.91 -1.62 -24.62
C VAL A 24 -13.65 -1.26 -23.14
N SER A 25 -14.68 -1.29 -22.29
CA SER A 25 -14.54 -1.07 -20.85
C SER A 25 -13.85 -2.24 -20.13
N LEU A 26 -13.97 -3.44 -20.69
CA LEU A 26 -13.37 -4.66 -20.18
C LEU A 26 -11.97 -4.92 -20.76
N LEU A 27 -11.81 -4.70 -22.07
CA LEU A 27 -10.59 -5.07 -22.79
C LEU A 27 -9.63 -3.89 -23.01
N GLY A 28 -10.08 -2.66 -22.72
CA GLY A 28 -9.34 -1.44 -22.96
C GLY A 28 -9.35 -0.96 -24.40
N THR A 29 -8.89 0.26 -24.61
CA THR A 29 -8.73 0.81 -25.96
C THR A 29 -7.62 0.05 -26.69
N ARG A 30 -7.93 -0.43 -27.91
CA ARG A 30 -7.00 -1.26 -28.73
C ARG A 30 -6.54 -2.53 -27.98
N ASP A 31 -7.40 -3.12 -27.18
CA ASP A 31 -7.16 -4.36 -26.43
C ASP A 31 -5.96 -4.32 -25.48
N GLU A 32 -5.65 -3.12 -24.94
CA GLU A 32 -4.49 -2.95 -24.06
C GLU A 32 -4.61 -3.70 -22.72
N LEU A 33 -5.84 -3.90 -22.23
CA LEU A 33 -6.09 -4.67 -21.02
C LEU A 33 -6.10 -6.15 -21.31
N LEU A 34 -6.65 -6.57 -22.47
CA LEU A 34 -6.61 -7.95 -22.95
C LEU A 34 -5.16 -8.43 -23.06
N ARG A 35 -4.28 -7.65 -23.68
CA ARG A 35 -2.84 -8.00 -23.79
C ARG A 35 -2.19 -8.20 -22.41
N THR A 36 -2.57 -7.40 -21.42
CA THR A 36 -2.06 -7.57 -20.05
C THR A 36 -2.49 -8.92 -19.46
N ILE A 37 -3.66 -9.43 -19.85
CA ILE A 37 -4.15 -10.77 -19.47
C ILE A 37 -3.41 -11.85 -20.24
N GLU A 38 -3.29 -11.70 -21.56
CA GLU A 38 -2.56 -12.63 -22.43
C GLU A 38 -1.08 -12.78 -22.04
N ASP A 39 -0.42 -11.68 -21.65
CA ASP A 39 0.96 -11.72 -21.15
C ASP A 39 1.11 -12.51 -19.83
N ALA A 40 0.02 -12.69 -19.08
CA ALA A 40 0.05 -13.36 -17.78
C ALA A 40 -0.32 -14.85 -17.83
N PHE A 41 -0.98 -15.31 -18.90
CA PHE A 41 -1.46 -16.67 -19.06
C PHE A 41 -1.07 -17.24 -20.44
N HIS A 42 -0.92 -18.55 -20.53
CA HIS A 42 -0.65 -19.23 -21.79
C HIS A 42 -1.92 -19.60 -22.58
N ALA A 43 -3.09 -19.40 -21.98
CA ALA A 43 -4.38 -19.68 -22.61
C ALA A 43 -4.61 -18.78 -23.83
N VAL A 44 -5.16 -19.36 -24.89
CA VAL A 44 -5.57 -18.64 -26.10
C VAL A 44 -6.94 -18.01 -25.87
N ILE A 45 -7.02 -16.69 -25.99
CA ILE A 45 -8.25 -15.93 -25.75
C ILE A 45 -8.78 -15.38 -27.07
N HIS A 46 -10.02 -15.72 -27.41
CA HIS A 46 -10.70 -15.20 -28.60
C HIS A 46 -11.95 -14.42 -28.19
N VAL A 47 -12.07 -13.20 -28.73
CA VAL A 47 -13.21 -12.30 -28.46
C VAL A 47 -14.06 -12.18 -29.73
N ARG A 48 -15.36 -12.43 -29.60
CA ARG A 48 -16.31 -12.25 -30.68
C ARG A 48 -17.63 -11.66 -30.17
N GLY A 49 -17.88 -10.39 -30.50
CA GLY A 49 -19.04 -9.69 -29.97
C GLY A 49 -18.91 -9.51 -28.46
N ASN A 50 -19.82 -10.06 -27.68
CA ASN A 50 -19.84 -10.10 -26.25
C ASN A 50 -19.44 -11.47 -25.65
N GLU A 51 -18.90 -12.37 -26.47
CA GLU A 51 -18.42 -13.68 -26.03
C GLU A 51 -16.91 -13.72 -26.01
N ILE A 52 -16.33 -14.21 -24.90
CA ILE A 52 -14.91 -14.48 -24.71
C ILE A 52 -14.74 -15.99 -24.62
N SER A 53 -14.02 -16.56 -25.58
CA SER A 53 -13.71 -18.00 -25.65
C SER A 53 -12.24 -18.19 -25.18
N ILE A 54 -12.04 -19.05 -24.20
CA ILE A 54 -10.73 -19.33 -23.58
C ILE A 54 -10.40 -20.79 -23.85
N ARG A 55 -9.19 -21.06 -24.33
CA ARG A 55 -8.72 -22.41 -24.66
C ARG A 55 -7.29 -22.59 -24.13
N SER A 56 -7.05 -23.70 -23.44
CA SER A 56 -5.72 -24.15 -23.02
C SER A 56 -5.69 -25.67 -22.97
N GLU A 57 -4.51 -26.26 -23.06
CA GLU A 57 -4.26 -27.67 -22.77
C GLU A 57 -4.39 -27.94 -21.25
N ASP A 58 -4.23 -26.91 -20.41
CA ASP A 58 -4.46 -26.95 -18.98
C ASP A 58 -5.87 -26.46 -18.62
N ALA A 59 -6.71 -27.40 -18.15
CA ALA A 59 -8.07 -27.11 -17.71
C ALA A 59 -8.13 -26.16 -16.51
N GLU A 60 -7.12 -26.21 -15.62
CA GLU A 60 -7.03 -25.33 -14.46
C GLU A 60 -6.72 -23.89 -14.89
N GLU A 61 -5.80 -23.73 -15.85
CA GLU A 61 -5.51 -22.40 -16.43
C GLU A 61 -6.73 -21.82 -17.11
N THR A 62 -7.47 -22.64 -17.90
CA THR A 62 -8.72 -22.22 -18.54
C THR A 62 -9.73 -21.71 -17.52
N ALA A 63 -9.91 -22.43 -16.40
CA ALA A 63 -10.80 -22.04 -15.32
C ALA A 63 -10.34 -20.75 -14.62
N ARG A 64 -9.03 -20.58 -14.39
CA ARG A 64 -8.45 -19.36 -13.80
C ARG A 64 -8.72 -18.13 -14.67
N VAL A 65 -8.50 -18.24 -15.99
CA VAL A 65 -8.76 -17.13 -16.92
C VAL A 65 -10.26 -16.83 -17.02
N ALA A 66 -11.13 -17.83 -17.01
CA ALA A 66 -12.57 -17.63 -16.98
C ALA A 66 -13.00 -16.87 -15.71
N ARG A 67 -12.55 -17.33 -14.53
CA ARG A 67 -12.78 -16.65 -13.23
C ARG A 67 -12.28 -15.21 -13.26
N LEU A 68 -11.13 -14.94 -13.89
CA LEU A 68 -10.60 -13.57 -14.02
C LEU A 68 -11.59 -12.67 -14.77
N PHE A 69 -12.12 -13.09 -15.92
CA PHE A 69 -13.09 -12.29 -16.66
C PHE A 69 -14.40 -12.11 -15.90
N GLU A 70 -14.89 -13.14 -15.21
CA GLU A 70 -16.09 -13.05 -14.36
C GLU A 70 -15.91 -12.01 -13.25
N GLU A 71 -14.74 -11.98 -12.57
CA GLU A 71 -14.43 -10.99 -11.53
C GLU A 71 -14.31 -9.56 -12.09
N LEU A 72 -13.73 -9.39 -13.30
CA LEU A 72 -13.68 -8.09 -13.97
C LEU A 72 -15.09 -7.61 -14.39
N VAL A 73 -15.95 -8.49 -14.86
CA VAL A 73 -17.35 -8.16 -15.16
C VAL A 73 -18.10 -7.73 -13.90
N LEU A 74 -17.93 -8.46 -12.79
CA LEU A 74 -18.54 -8.07 -11.50
C LEU A 74 -18.06 -6.70 -11.00
N LEU A 75 -16.82 -6.31 -11.30
CA LEU A 75 -16.33 -4.97 -10.99
C LEU A 75 -17.03 -3.90 -11.84
N LEU A 76 -17.26 -4.18 -13.15
CA LEU A 76 -18.01 -3.29 -14.03
C LEU A 76 -19.47 -3.16 -13.57
N ASP A 77 -20.14 -4.26 -13.19
CA ASP A 77 -21.50 -4.26 -12.64
C ASP A 77 -21.63 -3.37 -11.40
N ARG A 78 -20.58 -3.30 -10.58
CA ARG A 78 -20.50 -2.43 -9.41
C ARG A 78 -20.10 -0.99 -9.75
N GLY A 79 -19.99 -0.65 -11.04
CA GLY A 79 -19.64 0.69 -11.52
C GLY A 79 -18.16 1.06 -11.41
N HIS A 80 -17.28 0.07 -11.28
CA HIS A 80 -15.83 0.32 -11.24
C HIS A 80 -15.23 0.38 -12.64
N ALA A 81 -14.42 1.39 -12.90
CA ALA A 81 -13.61 1.42 -14.11
C ALA A 81 -12.48 0.39 -14.01
N ILE A 82 -12.29 -0.37 -15.08
CA ILE A 82 -11.17 -1.30 -15.21
C ILE A 82 -10.00 -0.58 -15.85
N ASP A 83 -8.89 -0.53 -15.13
CA ASP A 83 -7.60 -0.04 -15.61
C ASP A 83 -6.54 -1.15 -15.54
N ARG A 84 -5.33 -0.87 -16.05
CA ARG A 84 -4.23 -1.85 -16.00
C ARG A 84 -3.85 -2.28 -14.58
N GLY A 85 -4.04 -1.40 -13.58
CA GLY A 85 -3.78 -1.71 -12.18
C GLY A 85 -4.76 -2.74 -11.65
N VAL A 86 -6.06 -2.55 -11.93
CA VAL A 86 -7.13 -3.48 -11.58
C VAL A 86 -6.89 -4.85 -12.24
N VAL A 87 -6.59 -4.88 -13.55
CA VAL A 87 -6.30 -6.14 -14.26
C VAL A 87 -5.11 -6.87 -13.62
N ARG A 88 -3.98 -6.19 -13.38
CA ARG A 88 -2.80 -6.83 -12.79
C ARG A 88 -3.08 -7.40 -11.40
N GLN A 89 -3.83 -6.68 -10.57
CA GLN A 89 -4.17 -7.16 -9.23
C GLN A 89 -5.14 -8.35 -9.30
N THR A 90 -6.12 -8.33 -10.20
CA THR A 90 -7.02 -9.46 -10.42
C THR A 90 -6.24 -10.68 -10.90
N VAL A 91 -5.35 -10.52 -11.90
CA VAL A 91 -4.44 -11.58 -12.37
C VAL A 91 -3.63 -12.16 -11.21
N ARG A 92 -3.01 -11.30 -10.40
CA ARG A 92 -2.19 -11.75 -9.26
C ARG A 92 -3.02 -12.55 -8.26
N MET A 93 -4.17 -12.04 -7.84
CA MET A 93 -5.04 -12.74 -6.88
C MET A 93 -5.52 -14.10 -7.40
N ILE A 94 -5.83 -14.19 -8.69
CA ILE A 94 -6.24 -15.44 -9.34
C ILE A 94 -5.06 -16.41 -9.42
N ARG A 95 -3.85 -15.96 -9.77
CA ARG A 95 -2.65 -16.82 -9.86
C ARG A 95 -2.18 -17.31 -8.50
N ASP A 96 -2.28 -16.46 -7.48
CA ASP A 96 -1.89 -16.79 -6.10
C ASP A 96 -2.97 -17.60 -5.38
N ASP A 97 -4.07 -17.95 -6.07
CA ASP A 97 -5.24 -18.68 -5.57
C ASP A 97 -5.76 -18.11 -4.24
N ALA A 98 -5.90 -16.79 -4.20
CA ALA A 98 -6.38 -16.09 -3.01
C ALA A 98 -7.80 -16.53 -2.64
N ASP A 99 -8.05 -16.74 -1.35
CA ASP A 99 -9.36 -17.08 -0.81
C ASP A 99 -10.40 -15.96 -1.07
N GLU A 100 -9.93 -14.69 -0.99
CA GLU A 100 -10.77 -13.52 -1.17
C GLU A 100 -11.04 -13.26 -2.66
N ARG A 101 -12.27 -12.86 -2.98
CA ARG A 101 -12.66 -12.54 -4.35
C ARG A 101 -12.14 -11.17 -4.77
N PRO A 102 -11.49 -11.06 -5.95
CA PRO A 102 -10.99 -9.78 -6.48
C PRO A 102 -12.04 -8.68 -6.52
N SER A 103 -13.27 -8.99 -6.94
CA SER A 103 -14.37 -8.03 -7.00
C SER A 103 -14.81 -7.50 -5.63
N GLU A 104 -14.65 -8.26 -4.56
CA GLU A 104 -14.94 -7.82 -3.20
C GLU A 104 -13.82 -6.93 -2.66
N VAL A 105 -12.56 -7.38 -2.83
CA VAL A 105 -11.37 -6.65 -2.38
C VAL A 105 -11.28 -5.28 -3.05
N LEU A 106 -11.47 -5.21 -4.36
CA LEU A 106 -11.26 -4.00 -5.15
C LEU A 106 -12.48 -3.06 -5.18
N SER A 107 -13.65 -3.47 -4.68
CA SER A 107 -14.85 -2.62 -4.67
C SER A 107 -15.09 -1.90 -3.33
N GLU A 108 -14.53 -2.38 -2.22
CA GLU A 108 -14.77 -1.75 -0.93
C GLU A 108 -14.15 -0.35 -0.87
N SER A 109 -15.00 0.67 -0.67
CA SER A 109 -14.57 2.06 -0.56
C SER A 109 -14.48 2.50 0.90
N LEU A 110 -13.42 3.23 1.27
CA LEU A 110 -13.28 3.90 2.57
C LEU A 110 -13.98 5.25 2.55
N ILE A 111 -13.56 6.11 1.63
CA ILE A 111 -14.01 7.49 1.52
C ILE A 111 -14.15 7.83 0.05
N THR A 112 -15.18 8.60 -0.28
CA THR A 112 -15.27 9.30 -1.58
C THR A 112 -15.20 10.79 -1.32
N HIS A 113 -14.24 11.47 -1.96
CA HIS A 113 -14.07 12.91 -1.89
C HIS A 113 -13.76 13.47 -3.28
N ARG A 114 -14.48 14.51 -3.72
CA ARG A 114 -14.34 15.16 -5.04
C ARG A 114 -14.30 14.17 -6.21
N GLY A 115 -15.14 13.15 -6.17
CA GLY A 115 -15.19 12.10 -7.21
C GLY A 115 -14.02 11.11 -7.18
N ARG A 116 -13.10 11.23 -6.23
CA ARG A 116 -12.03 10.25 -5.99
C ARG A 116 -12.42 9.34 -4.84
N THR A 117 -12.34 8.04 -5.06
CA THR A 117 -12.62 7.05 -4.03
C THR A 117 -11.31 6.47 -3.49
N ILE A 118 -11.14 6.57 -2.17
CA ILE A 118 -10.05 5.93 -1.44
C ILE A 118 -10.49 4.52 -1.11
N ARG A 119 -9.75 3.53 -1.57
CA ARG A 119 -10.04 2.10 -1.39
C ARG A 119 -8.75 1.29 -1.40
N ALA A 120 -8.82 0.06 -0.93
CA ALA A 120 -7.78 -0.92 -1.17
C ALA A 120 -7.66 -1.18 -2.68
N LYS A 121 -6.43 -1.18 -3.18
CA LYS A 121 -6.10 -1.51 -4.57
C LYS A 121 -5.38 -2.85 -4.68
N THR A 122 -5.04 -3.47 -3.55
CA THR A 122 -4.39 -4.77 -3.46
C THR A 122 -4.97 -5.59 -2.32
N LEU A 123 -4.78 -6.89 -2.35
CA LEU A 123 -5.19 -7.78 -1.27
C LEU A 123 -4.47 -7.45 0.06
N GLY A 124 -3.17 -7.14 0.00
CA GLY A 124 -2.41 -6.73 1.19
C GLY A 124 -2.98 -5.45 1.82
N GLN A 125 -3.36 -4.47 0.98
CA GLN A 125 -4.03 -3.25 1.46
C GLN A 125 -5.41 -3.53 2.07
N LYS A 126 -6.18 -4.46 1.50
CA LYS A 126 -7.47 -4.89 2.07
C LYS A 126 -7.29 -5.52 3.45
N ARG A 127 -6.38 -6.49 3.57
CA ARG A 127 -6.06 -7.13 4.85
C ARG A 127 -5.57 -6.12 5.90
N TYR A 128 -4.83 -5.10 5.48
CA TYR A 128 -4.41 -4.01 6.35
C TYR A 128 -5.61 -3.18 6.86
N LEU A 129 -6.55 -2.83 6.00
CA LEU A 129 -7.76 -2.12 6.41
C LEU A 129 -8.65 -2.96 7.32
N ASP A 130 -8.76 -4.26 7.07
CA ASP A 130 -9.51 -5.17 7.93
C ASP A 130 -8.84 -5.30 9.31
N ALA A 131 -7.51 -5.38 9.35
CA ALA A 131 -6.76 -5.36 10.61
C ALA A 131 -6.99 -4.06 11.40
N ILE A 132 -7.02 -2.91 10.73
CA ILE A 132 -7.35 -1.62 11.37
C ILE A 132 -8.76 -1.62 11.93
N LYS A 133 -9.74 -2.20 11.23
CA LYS A 133 -11.12 -2.30 11.72
C LYS A 133 -11.22 -3.18 12.96
N ALA A 134 -10.56 -4.33 12.94
CA ALA A 134 -10.69 -5.38 13.96
C ALA A 134 -9.90 -5.12 15.25
N ASN A 135 -8.80 -4.36 15.20
CA ASN A 135 -7.86 -4.24 16.30
C ASN A 135 -7.79 -2.84 16.90
N THR A 136 -7.35 -2.74 18.15
CA THR A 136 -7.08 -1.48 18.84
C THR A 136 -5.77 -0.85 18.36
N VAL A 137 -4.74 -1.66 18.13
CA VAL A 137 -3.45 -1.22 17.61
C VAL A 137 -3.09 -2.02 16.38
N THR A 138 -2.79 -1.33 15.28
CA THR A 138 -2.39 -1.99 14.04
C THR A 138 -1.07 -1.41 13.54
N PHE A 139 -0.11 -2.28 13.29
CA PHE A 139 1.16 -1.95 12.66
C PHE A 139 1.09 -2.26 11.17
N GLY A 140 1.23 -1.22 10.33
CA GLY A 140 1.35 -1.31 8.87
C GLY A 140 2.81 -1.17 8.46
N ILE A 141 3.47 -2.28 8.15
CA ILE A 141 4.91 -2.34 7.86
C ILE A 141 5.12 -2.72 6.40
N GLY A 142 6.00 -2.04 5.69
CA GLY A 142 6.33 -2.39 4.30
C GLY A 142 7.00 -1.25 3.54
N PRO A 143 7.40 -1.47 2.28
CA PRO A 143 8.14 -0.50 1.50
C PRO A 143 7.34 0.76 1.18
N ALA A 144 8.05 1.82 0.80
CA ALA A 144 7.45 3.07 0.36
C ALA A 144 6.53 2.85 -0.86
N GLY A 145 5.42 3.61 -0.93
CA GLY A 145 4.45 3.52 -2.03
C GLY A 145 3.41 2.42 -1.91
N THR A 146 3.39 1.63 -0.82
CA THR A 146 2.33 0.63 -0.53
C THR A 146 1.06 1.24 0.06
N GLY A 147 1.01 2.57 0.27
CA GLY A 147 -0.18 3.28 0.73
C GLY A 147 -0.47 3.18 2.23
N LYS A 148 0.47 2.70 3.07
CA LYS A 148 0.30 2.51 4.52
C LYS A 148 -0.30 3.74 5.22
N THR A 149 0.39 4.85 5.13
CA THR A 149 -0.02 6.11 5.77
C THR A 149 -1.31 6.64 5.17
N TYR A 150 -1.43 6.61 3.85
CA TYR A 150 -2.62 7.11 3.15
C TYR A 150 -3.89 6.34 3.51
N LEU A 151 -3.82 5.01 3.58
CA LEU A 151 -4.95 4.16 3.98
C LEU A 151 -5.27 4.29 5.48
N ALA A 152 -4.25 4.40 6.33
CA ALA A 152 -4.44 4.67 7.76
C ALA A 152 -5.19 5.99 7.98
N MET A 153 -4.81 7.04 7.26
CA MET A 153 -5.47 8.34 7.31
C MET A 153 -6.89 8.29 6.76
N GLY A 154 -7.13 7.54 5.68
CA GLY A 154 -8.46 7.29 5.16
C GLY A 154 -9.36 6.60 6.20
N ALA A 155 -8.86 5.58 6.88
CA ALA A 155 -9.58 4.92 7.96
C ALA A 155 -9.85 5.86 9.14
N ALA A 156 -8.89 6.73 9.49
CA ALA A 156 -9.03 7.73 10.53
C ALA A 156 -10.13 8.76 10.21
N VAL A 157 -10.12 9.32 9.00
CA VAL A 157 -11.14 10.27 8.54
C VAL A 157 -12.52 9.61 8.49
N GLN A 158 -12.61 8.35 8.05
CA GLN A 158 -13.87 7.58 8.06
C GLN A 158 -14.38 7.40 9.48
N ALA A 159 -13.51 7.04 10.44
CA ALA A 159 -13.89 6.86 11.85
C ALA A 159 -14.36 8.18 12.49
N LEU A 160 -13.77 9.33 12.14
CA LEU A 160 -14.21 10.64 12.60
C LEU A 160 -15.58 10.99 12.01
N ARG A 161 -15.79 10.85 10.71
CA ARG A 161 -17.06 11.14 10.03
C ARG A 161 -18.20 10.26 10.51
N SER A 162 -17.91 8.99 10.81
CA SER A 162 -18.89 8.04 11.37
C SER A 162 -19.06 8.16 12.89
N LYS A 163 -18.39 9.13 13.52
CA LYS A 163 -18.43 9.39 14.97
C LYS A 163 -18.03 8.19 15.84
N GLN A 164 -17.20 7.32 15.33
CA GLN A 164 -16.57 6.24 16.11
C GLN A 164 -15.50 6.80 17.06
N VAL A 165 -14.89 7.91 16.69
CA VAL A 165 -13.94 8.68 17.51
C VAL A 165 -14.31 10.15 17.48
N ASN A 166 -13.87 10.89 18.50
CA ASN A 166 -14.12 12.32 18.63
C ASN A 166 -13.01 13.19 18.06
N ARG A 167 -11.81 12.62 17.84
CA ARG A 167 -10.65 13.36 17.34
C ARG A 167 -9.67 12.47 16.60
N LEU A 168 -8.90 13.11 15.72
CA LEU A 168 -7.75 12.51 15.04
C LEU A 168 -6.47 13.12 15.59
N ILE A 169 -5.48 12.27 15.85
CA ILE A 169 -4.14 12.69 16.27
C ILE A 169 -3.14 12.07 15.31
N LEU A 170 -2.49 12.91 14.53
CA LEU A 170 -1.52 12.52 13.54
C LEU A 170 -0.14 12.94 14.03
N THR A 171 0.75 11.99 14.14
CA THR A 171 2.07 12.25 14.72
C THR A 171 3.17 11.55 13.94
N ARG A 172 4.36 12.15 13.98
CA ARG A 172 5.56 11.65 13.31
C ARG A 172 6.77 11.94 14.19
N PRO A 173 7.77 11.04 14.28
CA PRO A 173 9.04 11.37 14.93
C PRO A 173 9.74 12.47 14.13
N ALA A 174 10.21 13.50 14.81
CA ALA A 174 11.08 14.48 14.20
C ALA A 174 12.50 13.91 14.19
N VAL A 175 12.96 13.45 13.03
CA VAL A 175 14.32 12.95 12.81
C VAL A 175 15.01 13.86 11.80
N GLU A 176 16.26 14.18 12.06
CA GLU A 176 17.11 14.89 11.12
C GLU A 176 17.56 13.94 10.00
N ALA A 177 16.75 13.79 8.96
CA ALA A 177 17.15 13.04 7.76
C ALA A 177 18.18 13.87 6.95
N GLY A 178 19.46 13.71 7.25
CA GLY A 178 20.56 14.34 6.48
C GLY A 178 20.76 15.85 6.68
N GLU A 179 19.70 16.61 6.92
CA GLU A 179 19.74 18.03 7.24
C GLU A 179 19.54 18.23 8.76
N ARG A 180 20.54 18.75 9.44
CA ARG A 180 20.44 19.03 10.87
C ARG A 180 19.41 20.12 11.10
N LEU A 181 18.33 19.84 11.84
CA LEU A 181 17.28 20.80 12.25
C LEU A 181 17.88 22.10 12.82
N GLY A 182 19.08 22.03 13.39
CA GLY A 182 19.81 23.18 13.87
C GLY A 182 20.22 24.21 12.81
N PHE A 183 20.33 23.84 11.54
CA PHE A 183 20.74 24.72 10.44
C PHE A 183 19.57 25.37 9.70
N LEU A 184 18.33 24.93 9.89
CA LEU A 184 17.17 25.59 9.29
C LEU A 184 16.88 26.90 10.05
N PRO A 185 16.67 28.04 9.37
CA PRO A 185 16.23 29.28 10.01
C PRO A 185 14.78 29.14 10.48
N GLY A 186 14.43 29.84 11.59
CA GLY A 186 13.05 29.90 12.08
C GLY A 186 12.86 29.27 13.47
N THR A 187 11.63 29.34 13.94
CA THR A 187 11.17 28.75 15.20
C THR A 187 11.15 27.22 15.13
N LEU A 188 11.08 26.53 16.27
CA LEU A 188 10.98 25.07 16.30
C LEU A 188 9.78 24.55 15.49
N HIS A 189 8.63 25.24 15.53
CA HIS A 189 7.45 24.93 14.73
C HIS A 189 7.74 25.00 13.23
N GLU A 190 8.32 26.08 12.77
CA GLU A 190 8.66 26.27 11.34
C GLU A 190 9.66 25.22 10.82
N LYS A 191 10.53 24.72 11.70
CA LYS A 191 11.50 23.66 11.36
C LYS A 191 10.88 22.26 11.29
N ILE A 192 9.80 22.03 12.04
CA ILE A 192 9.11 20.72 12.10
C ILE A 192 8.04 20.62 11.02
N ASP A 193 7.47 21.75 10.58
CA ASP A 193 6.38 21.83 9.59
C ASP A 193 6.64 21.03 8.30
N PRO A 194 7.85 21.06 7.68
CA PRO A 194 8.13 20.27 6.49
C PRO A 194 7.94 18.76 6.68
N TYR A 195 8.24 18.24 7.87
CA TYR A 195 8.09 16.81 8.18
C TYR A 195 6.64 16.39 8.38
N LEU A 196 5.75 17.32 8.73
CA LEU A 196 4.33 17.08 8.91
C LEU A 196 3.51 17.35 7.63
N LYS A 197 4.11 18.02 6.64
CA LYS A 197 3.44 18.37 5.38
C LYS A 197 2.81 17.18 4.65
N PRO A 198 3.43 15.99 4.56
CA PRO A 198 2.80 14.83 3.93
C PRO A 198 1.47 14.41 4.58
N LEU A 199 1.32 14.62 5.90
CA LEU A 199 0.08 14.35 6.61
C LEU A 199 -1.00 15.38 6.26
N TRP A 200 -0.61 16.66 6.13
CA TRP A 200 -1.52 17.72 5.66
C TRP A 200 -1.99 17.46 4.24
N ASP A 201 -1.08 17.11 3.33
CA ASP A 201 -1.39 16.84 1.93
C ASP A 201 -2.38 15.67 1.81
N ALA A 202 -2.20 14.61 2.60
CA ALA A 202 -3.13 13.48 2.64
C ALA A 202 -4.51 13.86 3.18
N LEU A 203 -4.62 14.73 4.20
CA LEU A 203 -5.91 15.23 4.68
C LEU A 203 -6.63 16.09 3.64
N HIS A 204 -5.91 16.93 2.92
CA HIS A 204 -6.46 17.75 1.82
C HIS A 204 -7.02 16.90 0.67
N ASP A 205 -6.48 15.70 0.45
CA ASP A 205 -7.04 14.74 -0.51
C ASP A 205 -8.35 14.09 -0.01
N MET A 206 -8.63 14.15 1.29
CA MET A 206 -9.72 13.41 1.95
C MET A 206 -10.86 14.30 2.46
N MET A 207 -10.61 15.59 2.63
CA MET A 207 -11.54 16.56 3.23
C MET A 207 -11.52 17.88 2.45
N GLU A 208 -12.65 18.62 2.49
CA GLU A 208 -12.68 19.99 1.99
C GLU A 208 -11.79 20.90 2.85
N ALA A 209 -11.16 21.90 2.22
CA ALA A 209 -10.22 22.79 2.90
C ALA A 209 -10.87 23.50 4.11
N ASP A 210 -12.09 24.02 3.95
CA ASP A 210 -12.82 24.70 5.03
C ASP A 210 -13.21 23.74 6.16
N GLU A 211 -13.57 22.49 5.81
CA GLU A 211 -13.86 21.41 6.78
C GLU A 211 -12.60 21.12 7.60
N LEU A 212 -11.45 20.95 6.95
CA LEU A 212 -10.18 20.67 7.60
C LEU A 212 -9.75 21.79 8.54
N VAL A 213 -9.78 23.05 8.08
CA VAL A 213 -9.47 24.23 8.92
C VAL A 213 -10.37 24.26 10.15
N SER A 214 -11.70 24.06 9.99
CA SER A 214 -12.64 24.03 11.10
C SER A 214 -12.33 22.93 12.12
N HIS A 215 -11.91 21.74 11.67
CA HIS A 215 -11.52 20.64 12.56
C HIS A 215 -10.24 20.93 13.34
N VAL A 216 -9.25 21.57 12.69
CA VAL A 216 -7.99 21.97 13.32
C VAL A 216 -8.22 23.07 14.35
N ASP A 217 -8.98 24.11 14.03
CA ASP A 217 -9.27 25.23 14.93
C ASP A 217 -10.03 24.77 16.20
N ARG A 218 -10.86 23.73 16.06
CA ARG A 218 -11.57 23.13 17.20
C ARG A 218 -10.73 22.10 17.96
N GLY A 219 -9.51 21.78 17.51
CA GLY A 219 -8.68 20.73 18.09
C GLY A 219 -9.22 19.30 17.88
N THR A 220 -10.18 19.12 16.95
CA THR A 220 -10.69 17.80 16.56
C THR A 220 -9.67 17.04 15.71
N ILE A 221 -8.88 17.74 14.89
CA ILE A 221 -7.72 17.20 14.18
C ILE A 221 -6.48 17.91 14.72
N GLU A 222 -5.54 17.12 15.21
CA GLU A 222 -4.25 17.59 15.71
C GLU A 222 -3.13 16.92 14.92
N ILE A 223 -2.18 17.72 14.41
CA ILE A 223 -0.96 17.23 13.78
C ILE A 223 0.20 17.76 14.57
N ALA A 224 0.97 16.87 15.19
CA ALA A 224 2.03 17.26 16.11
C ALA A 224 3.21 16.25 16.10
N PRO A 225 4.43 16.69 16.42
CA PRO A 225 5.56 15.80 16.63
C PRO A 225 5.30 14.79 17.74
N LEU A 226 5.89 13.60 17.60
CA LEU A 226 5.75 12.52 18.58
C LEU A 226 6.10 12.94 20.02
N ALA A 227 7.07 13.83 20.18
CA ALA A 227 7.47 14.32 21.51
C ALA A 227 6.34 15.01 22.29
N TYR A 228 5.35 15.59 21.59
CA TYR A 228 4.19 16.28 22.18
C TYR A 228 3.14 15.31 22.72
N MET A 229 3.28 14.02 22.47
CA MET A 229 2.40 12.99 23.05
C MET A 229 2.78 12.63 24.50
N ARG A 230 3.98 13.04 24.94
CA ARG A 230 4.47 12.70 26.29
C ARG A 230 3.57 13.28 27.39
N GLY A 231 3.23 12.44 28.38
CA GLY A 231 2.41 12.83 29.54
C GLY A 231 0.91 12.99 29.27
N ARG A 232 0.47 12.69 28.05
CA ARG A 232 -0.94 12.76 27.65
C ARG A 232 -1.61 11.37 27.78
N THR A 233 -2.94 11.37 27.87
CA THR A 233 -3.80 10.21 27.67
C THR A 233 -4.76 10.54 26.54
N LEU A 234 -4.75 9.74 25.50
CA LEU A 234 -5.47 10.00 24.24
C LEU A 234 -6.73 9.16 24.20
N ASN A 235 -7.81 9.66 24.81
CA ASN A 235 -9.12 8.99 24.82
C ASN A 235 -9.96 9.39 23.60
N ASP A 236 -10.88 8.51 23.19
CA ASP A 236 -11.86 8.72 22.12
C ASP A 236 -11.20 9.22 20.82
N ALA A 237 -10.02 8.72 20.51
CA ALA A 237 -9.15 9.21 19.45
C ALA A 237 -8.76 8.13 18.45
N PHE A 238 -8.66 8.49 17.18
CA PHE A 238 -7.92 7.70 16.20
C PHE A 238 -6.54 8.34 16.05
N ILE A 239 -5.50 7.56 16.31
CA ILE A 239 -4.12 8.03 16.40
C ILE A 239 -3.31 7.37 15.28
N VAL A 240 -2.60 8.18 14.48
CA VAL A 240 -1.68 7.66 13.45
C VAL A 240 -0.27 8.10 13.81
N LEU A 241 0.62 7.13 14.00
CA LEU A 241 2.07 7.35 14.10
C LEU A 241 2.72 6.95 12.78
N ASP A 242 3.15 7.93 12.02
CA ASP A 242 3.83 7.74 10.73
C ASP A 242 5.34 7.72 10.86
N GLU A 243 6.06 7.06 9.93
CA GLU A 243 7.52 6.89 9.90
C GLU A 243 8.10 6.33 11.22
N ALA A 244 7.37 5.38 11.79
CA ALA A 244 7.67 4.81 13.10
C ALA A 244 9.00 4.04 13.18
N GLN A 245 9.61 3.66 12.03
CA GLN A 245 10.97 3.10 12.01
C GLN A 245 12.00 4.07 12.59
N ASN A 246 11.70 5.36 12.58
CA ASN A 246 12.53 6.43 13.11
C ASN A 246 12.26 6.74 14.59
N THR A 247 11.57 5.87 15.31
CA THR A 247 11.45 5.93 16.78
C THR A 247 12.48 5.04 17.45
N THR A 248 12.92 5.45 18.65
CA THR A 248 13.65 4.53 19.55
C THR A 248 12.65 3.59 20.25
N PRO A 249 13.09 2.48 20.86
CA PRO A 249 12.22 1.61 21.68
C PRO A 249 11.51 2.35 22.81
N GLU A 250 12.19 3.33 23.44
CA GLU A 250 11.62 4.15 24.51
C GLU A 250 10.53 5.09 23.99
N GLN A 251 10.73 5.67 22.80
CA GLN A 251 9.74 6.53 22.14
C GLN A 251 8.52 5.73 21.73
N MET A 252 8.70 4.52 21.15
CA MET A 252 7.61 3.61 20.81
C MET A 252 6.82 3.20 22.05
N LYS A 253 7.49 2.79 23.13
CA LYS A 253 6.82 2.48 24.40
C LYS A 253 6.08 3.69 24.96
N MET A 254 6.72 4.86 24.94
CA MET A 254 6.08 6.12 25.38
C MET A 254 4.80 6.38 24.60
N PHE A 255 4.82 6.24 23.29
CA PHE A 255 3.66 6.45 22.42
C PHE A 255 2.52 5.45 22.72
N LEU A 256 2.81 4.15 22.69
CA LEU A 256 1.81 3.11 22.88
C LEU A 256 1.11 3.20 24.25
N THR A 257 1.82 3.67 25.28
CA THR A 257 1.24 3.91 26.61
C THR A 257 0.42 5.19 26.71
N ARG A 258 0.25 5.95 25.65
CA ARG A 258 -0.66 7.12 25.57
C ARG A 258 -2.06 6.76 25.12
N ILE A 259 -2.24 5.60 24.50
CA ILE A 259 -3.54 5.16 24.01
C ILE A 259 -4.51 5.03 25.19
N GLY A 260 -5.61 5.74 25.10
CA GLY A 260 -6.65 5.78 26.13
C GLY A 260 -7.87 4.96 25.76
N PHE A 261 -8.94 5.11 26.53
CA PHE A 261 -10.19 4.40 26.30
C PHE A 261 -10.85 4.83 24.99
N ASN A 262 -11.53 3.89 24.32
CA ASN A 262 -12.25 4.08 23.06
C ASN A 262 -11.36 4.64 21.93
N SER A 263 -10.06 4.38 22.02
CA SER A 263 -9.10 4.85 21.02
C SER A 263 -8.56 3.73 20.18
N LYS A 264 -8.14 4.08 18.97
CA LYS A 264 -7.52 3.20 18.00
C LYS A 264 -6.21 3.83 17.54
N ALA A 265 -5.17 3.03 17.43
CA ALA A 265 -3.85 3.48 16.97
C ALA A 265 -3.41 2.69 15.75
N VAL A 266 -2.90 3.41 14.76
CA VAL A 266 -2.25 2.81 13.59
C VAL A 266 -0.82 3.34 13.52
N VAL A 267 0.13 2.41 13.45
CA VAL A 267 1.56 2.68 13.38
C VAL A 267 2.08 2.28 12.02
N THR A 268 2.57 3.23 11.24
CA THR A 268 3.08 2.99 9.88
C THR A 268 4.58 3.16 9.81
N GLY A 269 5.26 2.35 9.01
CA GLY A 269 6.69 2.50 8.81
C GLY A 269 7.31 1.50 7.82
N ASP A 270 8.56 1.78 7.49
CA ASP A 270 9.39 0.97 6.61
C ASP A 270 10.69 0.58 7.33
N VAL A 271 10.82 -0.67 7.73
CA VAL A 271 11.99 -1.16 8.49
C VAL A 271 13.30 -1.14 7.67
N SER A 272 13.24 -0.90 6.36
CA SER A 272 14.42 -0.73 5.51
C SER A 272 14.95 0.70 5.50
N GLN A 273 14.09 1.69 5.81
CA GLN A 273 14.41 3.13 5.75
C GLN A 273 14.58 3.73 7.16
N VAL A 274 15.61 3.31 7.87
CA VAL A 274 15.89 3.76 9.23
C VAL A 274 16.93 4.89 9.19
N ASP A 275 16.49 6.11 9.54
CA ASP A 275 17.33 7.34 9.58
C ASP A 275 17.84 7.66 11.00
N LEU A 276 17.79 6.73 11.93
CA LEU A 276 18.30 6.90 13.28
C LEU A 276 19.83 6.97 13.29
N PRO A 277 20.43 7.67 14.26
CA PRO A 277 21.88 7.71 14.42
C PRO A 277 22.49 6.31 14.52
N SER A 278 23.74 6.17 14.05
CA SER A 278 24.47 4.90 14.04
C SER A 278 24.48 4.25 15.44
N GLY A 279 24.07 2.99 15.51
CA GLY A 279 23.96 2.21 16.75
C GLY A 279 22.63 2.31 17.48
N ALA A 280 21.73 3.22 17.09
CA ALA A 280 20.38 3.26 17.64
C ALA A 280 19.50 2.15 17.06
N ARG A 281 18.73 1.47 17.92
CA ARG A 281 17.78 0.44 17.49
C ARG A 281 16.43 1.08 17.15
N SER A 282 15.84 0.66 16.04
CA SER A 282 14.50 1.09 15.68
C SER A 282 13.44 0.47 16.60
N GLY A 283 12.59 1.33 17.19
CA GLY A 283 11.46 0.90 18.02
C GLY A 283 10.47 0.05 17.24
N LEU A 284 10.28 0.33 15.94
CA LEU A 284 9.39 -0.45 15.08
C LEU A 284 9.89 -1.89 14.87
N ARG A 285 11.21 -2.11 14.82
CA ARG A 285 11.78 -3.47 14.72
C ARG A 285 11.59 -4.26 16.01
N VAL A 286 11.84 -3.60 17.15
CA VAL A 286 11.80 -4.24 18.48
C VAL A 286 10.36 -4.54 18.92
N VAL A 287 9.40 -3.68 18.59
CA VAL A 287 8.02 -3.83 19.04
C VAL A 287 7.34 -5.08 18.50
N GLY A 288 7.72 -5.54 17.30
CA GLY A 288 7.20 -6.79 16.72
C GLY A 288 7.54 -8.02 17.56
N GLU A 289 8.73 -8.04 18.19
CA GLU A 289 9.16 -9.14 19.07
C GLU A 289 8.45 -9.08 20.45
N ILE A 290 8.08 -7.88 20.92
CA ILE A 290 7.53 -7.66 22.25
C ILE A 290 6.01 -7.84 22.28
N LEU A 291 5.30 -7.41 21.24
CA LEU A 291 3.82 -7.33 21.21
C LEU A 291 3.17 -8.44 20.38
N ASP A 292 3.95 -9.37 19.84
CA ASP A 292 3.39 -10.48 19.08
C ASP A 292 2.47 -11.34 19.98
N GLY A 293 1.30 -11.70 19.44
CA GLY A 293 0.30 -12.51 20.15
C GLY A 293 -0.53 -11.75 21.21
N ILE A 294 -0.36 -10.43 21.37
CA ILE A 294 -1.22 -9.66 22.27
C ILE A 294 -2.58 -9.39 21.60
N GLU A 295 -3.65 -9.78 22.29
CA GLU A 295 -5.03 -9.53 21.81
C GLU A 295 -5.28 -8.04 21.54
N GLY A 296 -5.90 -7.73 20.41
CA GLY A 296 -6.16 -6.35 19.97
C GLY A 296 -4.96 -5.63 19.34
N VAL A 297 -3.82 -6.33 19.16
CA VAL A 297 -2.65 -5.85 18.43
C VAL A 297 -2.47 -6.69 17.17
N ALA A 298 -2.35 -6.03 16.01
CA ALA A 298 -2.12 -6.69 14.74
C ALA A 298 -0.89 -6.12 14.01
N PHE A 299 -0.16 -7.02 13.36
CA PHE A 299 0.95 -6.68 12.47
C PHE A 299 0.61 -7.06 11.03
N THR A 300 0.47 -6.08 10.15
CA THR A 300 0.24 -6.30 8.72
C THR A 300 1.49 -5.92 7.94
N ARG A 301 1.98 -6.87 7.15
CA ARG A 301 3.14 -6.66 6.28
C ARG A 301 2.68 -6.48 4.85
N LEU A 302 2.94 -5.30 4.31
CA LEU A 302 2.77 -4.98 2.90
C LEU A 302 4.08 -5.28 2.17
N THR A 303 3.98 -5.74 0.93
CA THR A 303 5.13 -6.17 0.12
C THR A 303 5.32 -5.27 -1.10
N SER A 304 6.38 -5.49 -1.88
CA SER A 304 6.56 -4.82 -3.17
C SER A 304 5.36 -5.01 -4.12
N GLY A 305 4.63 -6.12 -4.00
CA GLY A 305 3.41 -6.36 -4.77
C GLY A 305 2.22 -5.48 -4.38
N ASP A 306 2.29 -4.79 -3.25
CA ASP A 306 1.29 -3.82 -2.79
C ASP A 306 1.64 -2.38 -3.19
N VAL A 307 2.76 -2.16 -3.87
CA VAL A 307 3.17 -0.85 -4.36
C VAL A 307 2.23 -0.38 -5.46
N VAL A 308 1.58 0.75 -5.22
CA VAL A 308 0.67 1.41 -6.16
C VAL A 308 1.29 2.74 -6.55
N ARG A 309 1.93 2.77 -7.70
CA ARG A 309 2.60 3.97 -8.24
C ARG A 309 2.22 4.19 -9.70
N HIS A 310 2.40 5.42 -10.16
CA HIS A 310 2.34 5.69 -11.59
C HIS A 310 3.39 4.84 -12.33
N HIS A 311 3.02 4.26 -13.48
CA HIS A 311 3.87 3.31 -14.21
C HIS A 311 5.29 3.84 -14.51
N ILE A 312 5.42 5.14 -14.80
CA ILE A 312 6.73 5.75 -15.06
C ILE A 312 7.58 5.79 -13.78
N VAL A 313 6.98 6.05 -12.61
CA VAL A 313 7.69 6.07 -11.33
C VAL A 313 8.17 4.66 -10.97
N GLN A 314 7.37 3.64 -11.25
CA GLN A 314 7.77 2.26 -11.06
C GLN A 314 9.01 1.93 -11.91
N ARG A 315 8.99 2.26 -13.20
CA ARG A 315 10.13 2.04 -14.11
C ARG A 315 11.38 2.82 -13.70
N ILE A 316 11.22 4.02 -13.15
CA ILE A 316 12.35 4.80 -12.63
C ILE A 316 12.98 4.07 -11.44
N VAL A 317 12.18 3.59 -10.49
CA VAL A 317 12.68 2.86 -9.32
C VAL A 317 13.41 1.57 -9.75
N GLU A 318 12.79 0.77 -10.62
CA GLU A 318 13.40 -0.45 -11.16
C GLU A 318 14.77 -0.17 -11.86
N ALA A 319 14.87 0.96 -12.58
CA ALA A 319 16.12 1.35 -13.22
C ALA A 319 17.21 1.74 -12.21
N TYR A 320 16.86 2.42 -11.11
CA TYR A 320 17.81 2.73 -10.04
C TYR A 320 18.24 1.49 -9.26
N GLU A 321 17.32 0.59 -8.93
CA GLU A 321 17.61 -0.68 -8.26
C GLU A 321 18.58 -1.52 -9.10
N ALA A 322 18.34 -1.66 -10.41
CA ALA A 322 19.23 -2.37 -11.31
C ALA A 322 20.62 -1.71 -11.42
N TYR A 323 20.69 -0.38 -11.35
CA TYR A 323 21.96 0.34 -11.35
C TYR A 323 22.76 0.10 -10.06
N ASP A 324 22.09 0.13 -8.91
CA ASP A 324 22.72 -0.07 -7.60
C ASP A 324 23.23 -1.53 -7.46
N GLU A 325 22.45 -2.51 -7.92
CA GLU A 325 22.86 -3.92 -7.97
C GLU A 325 24.10 -4.09 -8.85
N ALA A 326 24.12 -3.48 -10.04
CA ALA A 326 25.28 -3.55 -10.94
C ALA A 326 26.54 -2.89 -10.35
N GLN A 327 26.40 -1.89 -9.48
CA GLN A 327 27.54 -1.28 -8.78
C GLN A 327 28.07 -2.15 -7.62
N GLN A 328 27.17 -2.89 -6.94
CA GLN A 328 27.57 -3.79 -5.87
C GLN A 328 28.30 -5.04 -6.39
N ASP A 329 27.95 -5.49 -7.59
CA ASP A 329 28.58 -6.63 -8.26
C ASP A 329 29.87 -6.24 -9.02
N ALA A 330 30.19 -4.95 -9.16
CA ALA A 330 31.43 -4.51 -9.79
C ALA A 330 32.65 -4.88 -8.92
N PRO A 331 33.62 -5.68 -9.43
CA PRO A 331 34.78 -6.07 -8.63
C PRO A 331 35.60 -4.83 -8.25
N ALA A 332 35.91 -4.70 -6.96
CA ALA A 332 36.77 -3.63 -6.46
C ALA A 332 38.08 -3.61 -7.26
N VAL A 333 38.25 -2.59 -8.09
CA VAL A 333 39.51 -2.35 -8.79
C VAL A 333 40.55 -2.10 -7.72
N ARG A 334 41.38 -3.11 -7.43
CA ARG A 334 42.57 -2.95 -6.60
C ARG A 334 43.46 -1.95 -7.31
N GLU A 335 43.60 -0.77 -6.78
CA GLU A 335 44.68 0.14 -7.13
C GLU A 335 46.03 -0.57 -6.87
N ALA A 336 46.63 -1.03 -7.96
CA ALA A 336 48.00 -1.51 -7.94
C ALA A 336 48.91 -0.32 -7.65
N GLY A 337 49.31 -0.21 -6.39
CA GLY A 337 50.29 0.75 -5.95
C GLY A 337 51.58 0.57 -6.77
N THR A 338 51.91 1.54 -7.57
CA THR A 338 53.22 1.69 -8.17
C THR A 338 54.25 1.97 -7.07
N ALA A 339 54.88 0.91 -6.60
CA ALA A 339 56.14 1.07 -5.89
C ALA A 339 57.17 1.65 -6.89
N ARG A 340 57.53 2.91 -6.73
CA ARG A 340 58.72 3.50 -7.33
C ARG A 340 59.88 3.15 -6.43
N ASP A 341 60.70 2.19 -6.88
CA ASP A 341 62.08 2.06 -6.48
C ASP A 341 62.81 3.36 -6.85
N GLY A 342 63.42 4.01 -5.85
CA GLY A 342 64.34 5.08 -6.00
C GLY A 342 65.68 4.65 -5.38
N GLY A 343 66.66 4.36 -6.26
CA GLY A 343 68.04 4.18 -5.90
C GLY A 343 68.73 5.50 -5.55
#